data_516810fd314bff1e5ff70ca9c013914b
#
_entry.id   516810fd314bff1e5ff70ca9c013914b
#
_cell.length_a   1.000
_cell.length_b   1.000
_cell.length_c   1.000
_cell.angle_alpha   90.00
_cell.angle_beta   90.00
_cell.angle_gamma   90.00
#
_symmetry.space_group_name_H-M   'P 1'
#
loop_
_entity.id
_entity.type
_entity.pdbx_description
1 polymer ?
#
loop_
_entity_poly.entity_id
_entity_poly.type
_entity_poly.pdbx_seq_one_letter_code
_entity_poly.pdbx_strand_id
1 'polypeptide(L)'
;MKMKVQSVLRYGKENAISSDELVELLGLGLKRNLQKQIASERAAGAVILTDFERGGYFLSNDPDELKEFIHNVRAKAANTMKAARPAEMALDAATGQKRVEGWFDA
;
A
#
# COMPACT_ATOMS: atom_id res chain seq x y z
N MET A 1 15.11 19.19 -8.16
CA MET A 1 13.74 18.79 -8.48
C MET A 1 13.60 17.26 -8.37
N LYS A 2 12.73 16.79 -7.50
CA LYS A 2 12.55 15.34 -7.36
C LYS A 2 11.70 14.80 -8.49
N MET A 3 12.20 13.77 -9.14
CA MET A 3 11.45 13.04 -10.14
C MET A 3 10.37 12.19 -9.47
N LYS A 4 9.18 12.20 -10.03
CA LYS A 4 8.08 11.36 -9.51
C LYS A 4 8.30 9.90 -9.87
N VAL A 5 7.87 9.01 -8.99
CA VAL A 5 7.93 7.57 -9.26
C VAL A 5 7.13 7.24 -10.51
N GLN A 6 5.92 7.79 -10.63
CA GLN A 6 5.06 7.53 -11.79
C GLN A 6 5.70 7.90 -13.13
N SER A 7 6.65 8.85 -13.14
CA SER A 7 7.27 9.26 -14.39
C SER A 7 8.31 8.28 -14.93
N VAL A 8 8.78 7.36 -14.12
CA VAL A 8 9.74 6.32 -14.55
C VAL A 8 9.10 4.95 -14.69
N LEU A 9 7.87 4.77 -14.22
CA LEU A 9 7.19 3.48 -14.30
C LEU A 9 6.67 3.21 -15.71
N ARG A 10 6.57 1.93 -16.02
CA ARG A 10 6.07 1.44 -17.31
C ARG A 10 4.71 0.80 -17.13
N TYR A 11 3.98 0.68 -18.23
CA TYR A 11 2.67 0.04 -18.24
C TYR A 11 2.81 -1.47 -18.34
N GLY A 12 1.99 -2.16 -17.55
CA GLY A 12 1.90 -3.61 -17.56
C GLY A 12 2.72 -4.27 -16.47
N LYS A 13 2.16 -5.34 -15.89
CA LYS A 13 2.78 -6.09 -14.82
C LYS A 13 4.13 -6.69 -15.24
N GLU A 14 4.24 -7.12 -16.49
CA GLU A 14 5.48 -7.68 -17.02
C GLU A 14 6.62 -6.66 -17.09
N ASN A 15 6.29 -5.37 -17.03
CA ASN A 15 7.26 -4.28 -17.06
C ASN A 15 7.49 -3.66 -15.67
N ALA A 16 7.04 -4.32 -14.62
CA ALA A 16 7.21 -3.83 -13.24
C ALA A 16 8.69 -3.62 -12.92
N ILE A 17 8.97 -2.53 -12.20
CA ILE A 17 10.32 -2.18 -11.78
C ILE A 17 10.44 -2.47 -10.29
N SER A 18 11.50 -3.15 -9.88
CA SER A 18 11.70 -3.53 -8.48
C SER A 18 11.92 -2.30 -7.59
N SER A 19 11.62 -2.50 -6.29
CA SER A 19 11.85 -1.45 -5.30
C SER A 19 13.32 -1.02 -5.25
N ASP A 20 14.23 -1.97 -5.29
CA ASP A 20 15.67 -1.67 -5.23
C ASP A 20 16.10 -0.83 -6.44
N GLU A 21 15.64 -1.19 -7.61
CA GLU A 21 15.96 -0.45 -8.84
C GLU A 21 15.38 0.98 -8.79
N LEU A 22 14.15 1.12 -8.29
CA LEU A 22 13.52 2.44 -8.17
C LEU A 22 14.24 3.32 -7.14
N VAL A 23 14.65 2.77 -6.02
CA VAL A 23 15.43 3.49 -5.01
C VAL A 23 16.71 4.04 -5.63
N GLU A 24 17.39 3.22 -6.41
CA GLU A 24 18.63 3.61 -7.08
C GLU A 24 18.40 4.66 -8.17
N LEU A 25 17.42 4.41 -9.06
CA LEU A 25 17.08 5.33 -10.15
C LEU A 25 16.70 6.71 -9.65
N LEU A 26 15.97 6.78 -8.55
CA LEU A 26 15.43 8.04 -8.02
C LEU A 26 16.31 8.65 -6.93
N GLY A 27 17.40 7.98 -6.57
CA GLY A 27 18.33 8.49 -5.57
C GLY A 27 17.71 8.62 -4.19
N LEU A 28 16.80 7.72 -3.81
CA LEU A 28 16.04 7.82 -2.57
C LEU A 28 16.76 7.27 -1.34
N GLY A 29 17.78 6.47 -1.53
CA GLY A 29 18.58 5.89 -0.45
C GLY A 29 17.95 4.70 0.25
N LEU A 30 16.69 4.81 0.66
CA LEU A 30 16.00 3.77 1.43
C LEU A 30 14.66 3.41 0.80
N LYS A 31 14.27 2.15 0.92
CA LYS A 31 12.95 1.68 0.47
C LYS A 31 11.80 2.41 1.16
N ARG A 32 11.99 2.80 2.42
CA ARG A 32 10.99 3.58 3.16
C ARG A 32 10.67 4.88 2.45
N ASN A 33 11.68 5.54 1.91
CA ASN A 33 11.49 6.81 1.19
C ASN A 33 10.72 6.58 -0.10
N LEU A 34 10.98 5.47 -0.79
CA LEU A 34 10.21 5.07 -1.97
C LEU A 34 8.74 4.85 -1.61
N GLN A 35 8.47 4.09 -0.54
CA GLN A 35 7.11 3.81 -0.09
C GLN A 35 6.35 5.09 0.26
N LYS A 36 7.01 6.02 0.94
CA LYS A 36 6.41 7.33 1.27
C LYS A 36 6.07 8.12 0.02
N GLN A 37 6.96 8.13 -0.95
CA GLN A 37 6.74 8.86 -2.19
C GLN A 37 5.60 8.24 -3.00
N ILE A 38 5.55 6.91 -3.09
CA ILE A 38 4.46 6.21 -3.78
C ILE A 38 3.13 6.52 -3.10
N ALA A 39 3.08 6.47 -1.77
CA ALA A 39 1.85 6.81 -1.03
C ALA A 39 1.41 8.24 -1.31
N SER A 40 2.34 9.19 -1.35
CA SER A 40 2.05 10.58 -1.66
C SER A 40 1.51 10.74 -3.09
N GLU A 41 2.13 10.08 -4.06
CA GLU A 41 1.68 10.16 -5.45
C GLU A 41 0.31 9.51 -5.63
N ARG A 42 0.05 8.37 -4.95
CA ARG A 42 -1.27 7.74 -4.96
C ARG A 42 -2.34 8.64 -4.36
N ALA A 43 -2.02 9.33 -3.26
CA ALA A 43 -2.94 10.29 -2.66
C ALA A 43 -3.27 11.44 -3.61
N ALA A 44 -2.34 11.79 -4.49
CA ALA A 44 -2.54 12.82 -5.51
C ALA A 44 -3.22 12.27 -6.78
N GLY A 45 -3.55 10.99 -6.82
CA GLY A 45 -4.30 10.39 -7.92
C GLY A 45 -3.51 9.47 -8.84
N ALA A 46 -2.23 9.23 -8.58
CA ALA A 46 -1.44 8.34 -9.41
C ALA A 46 -1.90 6.88 -9.28
N VAL A 47 -2.06 6.21 -10.42
CA VAL A 47 -2.46 4.80 -10.46
C VAL A 47 -1.20 3.94 -10.53
N ILE A 48 -0.58 3.75 -9.38
CA ILE A 48 0.64 2.94 -9.23
C ILE A 48 0.25 1.60 -8.62
N LEU A 49 0.45 0.52 -9.36
CA LEU A 49 0.13 -0.83 -8.91
C LEU A 49 1.37 -1.52 -8.36
N THR A 50 1.15 -2.46 -7.45
CA THR A 50 2.20 -3.29 -6.87
C THR A 50 2.09 -4.70 -7.44
N ASP A 51 3.22 -5.28 -7.85
CA ASP A 51 3.31 -6.70 -8.15
C ASP A 51 3.59 -7.43 -6.82
N PHE A 52 2.55 -8.01 -6.24
CA PHE A 52 2.65 -8.66 -4.93
C PHE A 52 3.43 -9.97 -4.97
N GLU A 53 3.64 -10.53 -6.14
CA GLU A 53 4.40 -11.78 -6.28
C GLU A 53 5.90 -11.52 -6.36
N ARG A 54 6.29 -10.53 -7.15
CA ARG A 54 7.71 -10.23 -7.41
C ARG A 54 8.23 -9.02 -6.65
N GLY A 55 7.33 -8.17 -6.17
CA GLY A 55 7.71 -7.00 -5.41
C GLY A 55 8.19 -5.85 -6.26
N GLY A 56 7.44 -5.43 -7.22
CA GLY A 56 7.73 -4.29 -8.06
C GLY A 56 6.53 -3.39 -8.22
N TYR A 57 6.70 -2.34 -9.00
CA TYR A 57 5.65 -1.36 -9.25
C TYR A 57 5.49 -1.12 -10.73
N PHE A 58 4.27 -0.83 -11.15
CA PHE A 58 3.95 -0.59 -12.56
C PHE A 58 2.71 0.28 -12.68
N LEU A 59 2.52 0.85 -13.87
CA LEU A 59 1.29 1.55 -14.23
C LEU A 59 0.39 0.59 -15.01
N SER A 60 -0.92 0.82 -14.98
CA SER A 60 -1.84 -0.05 -15.72
C SER A 60 -3.09 0.67 -16.19
N ASN A 61 -3.55 0.29 -17.38
CA ASN A 61 -4.87 0.62 -17.92
C ASN A 61 -5.69 -0.65 -18.16
N ASP A 62 -5.12 -1.81 -17.84
CA ASP A 62 -5.78 -3.10 -18.04
C ASP A 62 -6.78 -3.36 -16.90
N PRO A 63 -8.08 -3.51 -17.22
CA PRO A 63 -9.09 -3.77 -16.20
C PRO A 63 -8.79 -4.99 -15.33
N ASP A 64 -8.21 -6.03 -15.89
CA ASP A 64 -7.89 -7.25 -15.13
C ASP A 64 -6.77 -7.00 -14.12
N GLU A 65 -5.73 -6.28 -14.52
CA GLU A 65 -4.66 -5.89 -13.61
C GLU A 65 -5.16 -4.99 -12.49
N LEU A 66 -6.02 -4.03 -12.84
CA LEU A 66 -6.63 -3.13 -11.86
C LEU A 66 -7.49 -3.88 -10.85
N LYS A 67 -8.33 -4.82 -11.32
CA LYS A 67 -9.18 -5.64 -10.45
C LYS A 67 -8.35 -6.50 -9.50
N GLU A 68 -7.31 -7.14 -10.01
CA GLU A 68 -6.41 -7.96 -9.21
C GLU A 68 -5.74 -7.13 -8.11
N PHE A 69 -5.23 -5.97 -8.46
CA PHE A 69 -4.59 -5.06 -7.50
C PHE A 69 -5.57 -4.62 -6.40
N ILE A 70 -6.77 -4.20 -6.78
CA ILE A 70 -7.80 -3.78 -5.82
C ILE A 70 -8.15 -4.92 -4.87
N HIS A 71 -8.33 -6.13 -5.41
CA HIS A 71 -8.62 -7.32 -4.61
C HIS A 71 -7.52 -7.59 -3.58
N ASN A 72 -6.27 -7.56 -4.01
CA ASN A 72 -5.12 -7.83 -3.15
C ASN A 72 -4.94 -6.77 -2.06
N VAL A 73 -5.11 -5.50 -2.39
CA VAL A 73 -5.02 -4.40 -1.42
C VAL A 73 -6.11 -4.54 -0.36
N ARG A 74 -7.34 -4.82 -0.79
CA ARG A 74 -8.47 -5.01 0.14
C ARG A 74 -8.28 -6.21 1.05
N ALA A 75 -7.75 -7.32 0.51
CA ALA A 75 -7.45 -8.50 1.31
C ALA A 75 -6.39 -8.23 2.37
N LYS A 76 -5.34 -7.50 2.01
CA LYS A 76 -4.30 -7.10 2.97
C LYS A 76 -4.83 -6.17 4.04
N ALA A 77 -5.68 -5.22 3.67
CA ALA A 77 -6.30 -4.31 4.63
C ALA A 77 -7.19 -5.08 5.62
N ALA A 78 -7.98 -6.03 5.13
CA ALA A 78 -8.82 -6.87 5.98
C ALA A 78 -7.99 -7.69 6.97
N ASN A 79 -6.87 -8.26 6.53
CA ASN A 79 -5.96 -9.01 7.40
C ASN A 79 -5.32 -8.11 8.46
N THR A 80 -4.96 -6.89 8.09
CA THR A 80 -4.41 -5.91 9.03
C THR A 80 -5.44 -5.54 10.09
N MET A 81 -6.69 -5.34 9.70
CA MET A 81 -7.77 -5.05 10.64
C MET A 81 -8.02 -6.22 11.61
N LYS A 82 -7.95 -7.46 11.12
CA LYS A 82 -8.08 -8.64 11.98
C LYS A 82 -7.00 -8.71 13.04
N ALA A 83 -5.81 -8.23 12.74
CA ALA A 83 -4.70 -8.23 13.69
C ALA A 83 -4.95 -7.35 14.93
N ALA A 84 -5.82 -6.35 14.82
CA ALA A 84 -6.18 -5.50 15.93
C ALA A 84 -7.14 -6.17 16.92
N ARG A 85 -7.84 -7.21 16.49
CA ARG A 85 -8.91 -7.85 17.27
C ARG A 85 -8.46 -8.40 18.63
N PRO A 86 -7.37 -9.15 18.73
CA PRO A 86 -6.90 -9.62 20.05
C PRO A 86 -6.57 -8.47 20.99
N ALA A 87 -5.99 -7.37 20.49
CA ALA A 87 -5.68 -6.21 21.32
C ALA A 87 -6.95 -5.50 21.79
N GLU A 88 -7.97 -5.42 20.94
CA GLU A 88 -9.27 -4.86 21.31
C GLU A 88 -9.91 -5.66 22.42
N MET A 89 -9.89 -7.00 22.32
CA MET A 89 -10.42 -7.89 23.34
C MET A 89 -9.66 -7.77 24.66
N ALA A 90 -8.33 -7.68 24.59
CA ALA A 90 -7.50 -7.49 25.77
C ALA A 90 -7.78 -6.15 26.46
N LEU A 91 -8.01 -5.11 25.68
CA LEU A 91 -8.36 -3.80 26.21
C LEU A 91 -9.70 -3.84 26.94
N ASP A 92 -10.72 -4.46 26.33
CA ASP A 92 -12.04 -4.60 26.95
C ASP A 92 -11.96 -5.35 28.27
N ALA A 93 -11.18 -6.45 28.32
CA ALA A 93 -10.96 -7.21 29.55
C ALA A 93 -10.24 -6.40 30.62
N ALA A 94 -9.21 -5.65 30.24
CA ALA A 94 -8.39 -4.87 31.17
C ALA A 94 -9.17 -3.70 31.79
N THR A 95 -10.08 -3.08 31.03
CA THR A 95 -10.89 -1.94 31.50
C THR A 95 -12.18 -2.37 32.18
N GLY A 96 -12.57 -3.63 32.03
CA GLY A 96 -13.86 -4.13 32.52
C GLY A 96 -15.06 -3.52 31.80
N GLN A 97 -14.82 -2.92 30.67
CA GLN A 97 -15.88 -2.28 29.87
C GLN A 97 -16.04 -3.02 28.53
N LYS A 98 -17.30 -3.19 28.17
CA LYS A 98 -17.58 -3.64 26.83
C LYS A 98 -17.23 -2.52 25.85
N ARG A 99 -16.77 -2.91 24.69
CA ARG A 99 -16.52 -2.00 23.58
C ARG A 99 -17.78 -1.20 23.32
N VAL A 100 -17.68 0.11 23.44
CA VAL A 100 -18.79 1.01 23.19
C VAL A 100 -18.72 1.50 21.76
N GLU A 101 -19.84 1.45 21.08
CA GLU A 101 -19.98 2.06 19.77
C GLU A 101 -19.65 3.54 19.89
N GLY A 102 -18.85 4.05 18.98
CA GLY A 102 -18.39 5.42 19.06
C GLY A 102 -16.98 5.57 19.61
N TRP A 103 -16.42 4.56 20.25
CA TRP A 103 -15.03 4.57 20.71
C TRP A 103 -14.06 4.77 19.56
N PHE A 104 -14.43 4.24 18.40
CA PHE A 104 -13.63 4.26 17.19
C PHE A 104 -14.24 5.12 16.09
N ASP A 105 -15.32 5.81 16.40
CA ASP A 105 -16.03 6.69 15.48
C ASP A 105 -15.65 8.16 15.63
N ALA A 106 -14.77 8.42 16.56
CA ALA A 106 -14.34 9.78 16.84
C ALA A 106 -13.48 10.36 15.72
#